data_292d8e57b18b03d157811f9299fa5836
#
_entry.id   292d8e57b18b03d157811f9299fa5836
#
_cell.length_a   1.000
_cell.length_b   1.000
_cell.length_c   1.000
_cell.angle_alpha   90.00
_cell.angle_beta   90.00
_cell.angle_gamma   90.00
#
_symmetry.space_group_name_H-M   'P 1'
#
loop_
_entity.id
_entity.type
_entity.pdbx_description
1 polymer ?
#
loop_
_entity_poly.entity_id
_entity_poly.type
_entity_poly.pdbx_seq_one_letter_code
_entity_poly.pdbx_strand_id
1 'polypeptide(L)'
;MATSDFKTSPFLDAGAAASIGSLAILHLKRDQLIPLILKSNADDGYAEGAVTNTRFGSFPHSTLKDVPWGTQVRASKVDTGSRGRGGAKRKIDDTEPPKEAIQAGTGFVHLLPPTPESWTISLPHRTQVVYTPDASYILQRLQVRPGQTIIEAGAGSGSFTHASARAVFNGYPSQASSEPSLKKRRYGRVCSFEYHEPRAIGLQDEVRAHGLDDLVRVTHRDVYGDGFLLNEEDPKNKSPK
;
A
#
# COMPACT_ATOMS: atom_id res chain seq x y z
N MET A 1 -18.56 -19.39 -13.45
CA MET A 1 -17.49 -19.71 -12.51
C MET A 1 -16.86 -18.39 -12.09
N ALA A 2 -17.11 -17.93 -10.87
CA ALA A 2 -16.49 -16.71 -10.36
C ALA A 2 -15.02 -17.01 -10.09
N THR A 3 -14.11 -16.45 -10.87
CA THR A 3 -12.69 -16.37 -10.54
C THR A 3 -12.61 -15.46 -9.34
N SER A 4 -12.34 -16.01 -8.14
CA SER A 4 -11.95 -15.19 -7.02
C SER A 4 -10.60 -14.58 -7.38
N ASP A 5 -10.60 -13.33 -7.79
CA ASP A 5 -9.38 -12.54 -7.98
C ASP A 5 -8.74 -12.37 -6.61
N PHE A 6 -7.77 -13.24 -6.30
CA PHE A 6 -6.87 -13.00 -5.18
C PHE A 6 -6.10 -11.73 -5.50
N LYS A 7 -6.39 -10.66 -4.77
CA LYS A 7 -5.65 -9.41 -4.88
C LYS A 7 -4.23 -9.63 -4.34
N THR A 8 -3.26 -9.75 -5.23
CA THR A 8 -1.86 -9.82 -4.83
C THR A 8 -1.43 -8.50 -4.20
N SER A 9 -0.71 -8.57 -3.09
CA SER A 9 -0.17 -7.37 -2.46
C SER A 9 1.01 -6.81 -3.27
N PRO A 10 1.01 -5.53 -3.62
CA PRO A 10 2.14 -4.92 -4.32
C PRO A 10 3.43 -4.89 -3.48
N PHE A 11 3.36 -5.09 -2.15
CA PHE A 11 4.53 -5.26 -1.27
C PHE A 11 5.19 -6.63 -1.38
N LEU A 12 4.48 -7.63 -1.89
CA LEU A 12 4.91 -9.02 -1.98
C LEU A 12 5.14 -9.44 -3.43
N ASP A 13 4.32 -8.92 -4.33
CA ASP A 13 4.44 -9.11 -5.78
C ASP A 13 3.89 -7.87 -6.49
N ALA A 14 4.79 -6.97 -6.84
CA ALA A 14 4.43 -5.72 -7.51
C ALA A 14 4.16 -5.89 -9.02
N GLY A 15 4.42 -7.10 -9.58
CA GLY A 15 4.37 -7.29 -11.02
C GLY A 15 5.45 -6.50 -11.76
N ALA A 16 5.31 -6.38 -13.08
CA ALA A 16 6.30 -5.69 -13.94
C ALA A 16 6.09 -4.17 -14.04
N ALA A 17 4.87 -3.71 -13.82
CA ALA A 17 4.46 -2.31 -14.03
C ALA A 17 3.36 -1.89 -13.07
N ALA A 18 3.19 -0.58 -12.92
CA ALA A 18 2.15 0.00 -12.09
C ALA A 18 0.77 -0.15 -12.75
N SER A 19 -0.26 -0.51 -11.97
CA SER A 19 -1.63 -0.66 -12.42
C SER A 19 -2.59 0.26 -11.68
N ILE A 20 -3.74 0.57 -12.30
CA ILE A 20 -4.80 1.35 -11.64
C ILE A 20 -5.29 0.59 -10.39
N GLY A 21 -5.48 1.33 -9.29
CA GLY A 21 -5.88 0.80 -8.01
C GLY A 21 -4.72 0.23 -7.17
N SER A 22 -3.51 0.11 -7.73
CA SER A 22 -2.34 -0.32 -6.97
C SER A 22 -1.61 0.85 -6.32
N LEU A 23 -0.94 0.56 -5.20
CA LEU A 23 -0.02 1.48 -4.56
C LEU A 23 1.28 1.57 -5.38
N ALA A 24 1.74 2.79 -5.61
CA ALA A 24 3.01 3.10 -6.23
C ALA A 24 3.76 4.15 -5.40
N ILE A 25 5.06 4.23 -5.56
CA ILE A 25 5.90 5.22 -4.90
C ILE A 25 6.52 6.14 -5.94
N LEU A 26 6.26 7.45 -5.85
CA LEU A 26 6.99 8.44 -6.61
C LEU A 26 8.25 8.85 -5.85
N HIS A 27 9.40 8.56 -6.41
CA HIS A 27 10.69 8.99 -5.90
C HIS A 27 11.08 10.31 -6.56
N LEU A 28 11.13 11.37 -5.77
CA LEU A 28 11.40 12.73 -6.26
C LEU A 28 12.89 13.04 -6.26
N LYS A 29 13.47 13.05 -5.04
CA LYS A 29 14.88 13.37 -4.84
C LYS A 29 15.33 12.85 -3.46
N ARG A 30 16.47 12.17 -3.39
CA ARG A 30 16.99 11.59 -2.15
C ARG A 30 15.92 10.75 -1.44
N ASP A 31 15.62 11.03 -0.17
CA ASP A 31 14.63 10.31 0.64
C ASP A 31 13.19 10.87 0.52
N GLN A 32 12.93 11.68 -0.51
CA GLN A 32 11.60 12.23 -0.73
C GLN A 32 10.77 11.29 -1.60
N LEU A 33 9.93 10.54 -0.94
CA LEU A 33 9.01 9.57 -1.51
C LEU A 33 7.58 10.04 -1.29
N ILE A 34 6.73 9.85 -2.28
CA ILE A 34 5.28 10.10 -2.20
C ILE A 34 4.56 8.79 -2.53
N PRO A 35 3.91 8.16 -1.54
CA PRO A 35 3.05 7.03 -1.82
C PRO A 35 1.75 7.51 -2.45
N LEU A 36 1.28 6.84 -3.47
CA LEU A 36 0.01 7.14 -4.10
C LEU A 36 -0.68 5.88 -4.62
N ILE A 37 -2.00 5.86 -4.55
CA ILE A 37 -2.80 4.85 -5.23
C ILE A 37 -3.17 5.42 -6.61
N LEU A 38 -2.83 4.70 -7.67
CA LEU A 38 -3.15 5.11 -9.04
C LEU A 38 -4.66 5.06 -9.26
N LYS A 39 -5.24 6.17 -9.72
CA LYS A 39 -6.68 6.30 -9.99
C LYS A 39 -6.90 6.53 -11.48
N SER A 40 -7.98 5.96 -12.03
CA SER A 40 -8.37 6.18 -13.42
C SER A 40 -8.97 7.57 -13.63
N ASN A 41 -9.84 7.97 -12.70
CA ASN A 41 -10.53 9.26 -12.70
C ASN A 41 -10.37 9.92 -11.34
N ALA A 42 -10.41 11.24 -11.29
CA ALA A 42 -10.46 11.95 -10.02
C ALA A 42 -11.31 13.19 -10.15
N ASP A 43 -11.97 13.55 -9.06
CA ASP A 43 -12.74 14.79 -8.89
C ASP A 43 -11.84 16.04 -8.75
N ASP A 44 -10.57 15.94 -9.14
CA ASP A 44 -9.56 16.99 -8.90
C ASP A 44 -9.67 18.19 -9.86
N GLY A 45 -10.59 18.13 -10.82
CA GLY A 45 -10.87 19.25 -11.74
C GLY A 45 -9.82 19.44 -12.84
N TYR A 46 -8.99 18.43 -13.12
CA TYR A 46 -8.06 18.42 -14.25
C TYR A 46 -8.66 17.65 -15.43
N ALA A 47 -8.47 18.17 -16.63
CA ALA A 47 -8.95 17.51 -17.85
C ALA A 47 -8.25 16.16 -18.10
N GLU A 48 -7.04 15.98 -17.57
CA GLU A 48 -6.23 14.77 -17.64
C GLU A 48 -6.61 13.70 -16.60
N GLY A 49 -7.64 13.94 -15.79
CA GLY A 49 -8.08 13.04 -14.72
C GLY A 49 -7.31 13.24 -13.41
N ALA A 50 -7.01 12.16 -12.69
CA ALA A 50 -6.22 12.23 -11.45
C ALA A 50 -4.81 12.74 -11.72
N VAL A 51 -4.35 13.74 -10.95
CA VAL A 51 -3.03 14.35 -11.09
C VAL A 51 -2.35 14.48 -9.74
N THR A 52 -1.13 14.00 -9.65
CA THR A 52 -0.26 14.26 -8.48
C THR A 52 0.64 15.47 -8.77
N ASN A 53 0.45 16.53 -8.00
CA ASN A 53 1.28 17.74 -8.11
C ASN A 53 2.46 17.65 -7.14
N THR A 54 3.64 17.93 -7.66
CA THR A 54 4.89 17.98 -6.90
C THR A 54 5.65 19.25 -7.22
N ARG A 55 6.70 19.55 -6.48
CA ARG A 55 7.61 20.66 -6.83
C ARG A 55 8.37 20.45 -8.15
N PHE A 56 8.37 19.23 -8.70
CA PHE A 56 8.99 18.89 -9.98
C PHE A 56 8.01 18.92 -11.15
N GLY A 57 6.75 19.24 -10.89
CA GLY A 57 5.69 19.35 -11.88
C GLY A 57 4.48 18.49 -11.55
N SER A 58 3.60 18.37 -12.50
CA SER A 58 2.34 17.63 -12.41
C SER A 58 2.47 16.30 -13.12
N PHE A 59 1.98 15.24 -12.49
CA PHE A 59 2.06 13.86 -12.97
C PHE A 59 0.64 13.27 -13.03
N PRO A 60 -0.02 13.31 -14.20
CA PRO A 60 -1.29 12.62 -14.40
C PRO A 60 -1.12 11.12 -14.17
N HIS A 61 -2.07 10.49 -13.48
CA HIS A 61 -2.00 9.04 -13.18
C HIS A 61 -2.04 8.20 -14.48
N SER A 62 -2.64 8.74 -15.54
CA SER A 62 -2.62 8.12 -16.88
C SER A 62 -1.21 7.94 -17.45
N THR A 63 -0.26 8.82 -17.10
CA THR A 63 1.16 8.72 -17.53
C THR A 63 1.99 7.79 -16.66
N LEU A 64 1.46 7.33 -15.53
CA LEU A 64 2.09 6.40 -14.59
C LEU A 64 1.58 4.97 -14.76
N LYS A 65 0.40 4.81 -15.35
CA LYS A 65 -0.24 3.52 -15.58
C LYS A 65 0.55 2.72 -16.62
N ASP A 66 0.68 1.42 -16.39
CA ASP A 66 1.35 0.45 -17.27
C ASP A 66 2.82 0.76 -17.57
N VAL A 67 3.42 1.66 -16.76
CA VAL A 67 4.82 2.02 -16.84
C VAL A 67 5.64 1.03 -16.01
N PRO A 68 6.74 0.45 -16.59
CA PRO A 68 7.63 -0.43 -15.85
C PRO A 68 8.25 0.26 -14.63
N TRP A 69 8.41 -0.52 -13.56
CA TRP A 69 9.07 -0.01 -12.35
C TRP A 69 10.51 0.44 -12.61
N GLY A 70 10.91 1.50 -11.92
CA GLY A 70 12.22 2.14 -12.11
C GLY A 70 12.26 3.18 -13.24
N THR A 71 11.18 3.32 -14.01
CA THR A 71 11.14 4.28 -15.13
C THR A 71 11.13 5.72 -14.62
N GLN A 72 11.88 6.57 -15.32
CA GLN A 72 11.81 8.01 -15.18
C GLN A 72 10.62 8.56 -15.95
N VAL A 73 9.64 9.11 -15.25
CA VAL A 73 8.46 9.73 -15.85
C VAL A 73 8.61 11.24 -15.86
N ARG A 74 8.43 11.86 -17.01
CA ARG A 74 8.48 13.32 -17.16
C ARG A 74 7.18 13.95 -16.68
N ALA A 75 7.29 15.18 -16.12
CA ALA A 75 6.15 15.98 -15.77
C ALA A 75 5.31 16.33 -17.01
N SER A 76 4.04 16.58 -16.82
CA SER A 76 3.11 16.98 -17.87
C SER A 76 2.62 18.41 -17.66
N LYS A 77 2.29 19.08 -18.75
CA LYS A 77 1.48 20.29 -18.73
C LYS A 77 0.05 19.86 -18.52
N VAL A 78 -0.56 20.26 -17.41
CA VAL A 78 -1.95 19.92 -17.10
C VAL A 78 -2.84 21.13 -17.30
N ASP A 79 -4.05 20.89 -17.80
CA ASP A 79 -5.05 21.93 -17.96
C ASP A 79 -5.81 22.10 -16.63
N THR A 80 -5.45 23.11 -15.88
CA THR A 80 -6.10 23.47 -14.61
C THR A 80 -7.49 24.09 -14.81
N GLY A 81 -8.04 24.04 -16.05
CA GLY A 81 -9.27 24.70 -16.43
C GLY A 81 -9.28 26.12 -15.87
N SER A 82 -9.03 27.12 -16.69
CA SER A 82 -8.72 28.49 -16.25
C SER A 82 -9.51 28.91 -15.00
N ARG A 83 -8.82 29.04 -13.88
CA ARG A 83 -9.30 29.77 -12.70
C ARG A 83 -9.30 31.26 -13.04
N GLY A 84 -10.11 31.63 -14.04
CA GLY A 84 -10.49 33.02 -14.27
C GLY A 84 -11.23 33.48 -13.02
N ARG A 85 -10.88 34.67 -12.51
CA ARG A 85 -11.61 35.33 -11.43
C ARG A 85 -13.11 35.30 -11.77
N GLY A 86 -13.90 34.45 -11.11
CA GLY A 86 -15.36 34.43 -11.16
C GLY A 86 -16.02 33.29 -11.97
N GLY A 87 -15.30 32.28 -12.42
CA GLY A 87 -15.90 31.18 -13.20
C GLY A 87 -16.42 30.04 -12.32
N ALA A 88 -17.68 29.61 -12.54
CA ALA A 88 -18.25 28.38 -11.98
C ALA A 88 -17.37 27.18 -12.35
N LYS A 89 -17.19 26.23 -11.40
CA LYS A 89 -16.55 24.94 -11.65
C LYS A 89 -17.20 24.33 -12.91
N ARG A 90 -16.44 24.13 -13.99
CA ARG A 90 -16.90 23.26 -15.07
C ARG A 90 -17.13 21.89 -14.46
N LYS A 91 -18.37 21.42 -14.49
CA LYS A 91 -18.65 20.00 -14.29
C LYS A 91 -18.01 19.30 -15.48
N ILE A 92 -16.93 18.56 -15.24
CA ILE A 92 -16.39 17.62 -16.21
C ILE A 92 -17.46 16.54 -16.32
N ASP A 93 -17.93 16.31 -17.52
CA ASP A 93 -18.90 15.26 -17.79
C ASP A 93 -18.16 13.92 -17.62
N ASP A 94 -18.57 13.11 -16.66
CA ASP A 94 -17.93 11.83 -16.31
C ASP A 94 -17.94 10.81 -17.47
N THR A 95 -18.57 11.17 -18.59
CA THR A 95 -18.69 10.34 -19.80
C THR A 95 -17.58 10.57 -20.81
N GLU A 96 -16.82 11.66 -20.74
CA GLU A 96 -15.70 11.92 -21.66
C GLU A 96 -14.40 11.27 -21.14
N PRO A 97 -13.61 10.61 -22.03
CA PRO A 97 -12.31 10.07 -21.65
C PRO A 97 -11.36 11.21 -21.24
N PRO A 98 -10.47 10.97 -20.27
CA PRO A 98 -9.47 11.98 -19.87
C PRO A 98 -8.64 12.47 -21.07
N LYS A 99 -8.33 13.76 -21.10
CA LYS A 99 -7.49 14.36 -22.13
C LYS A 99 -6.07 13.75 -22.08
N GLU A 100 -5.48 13.54 -23.23
CA GLU A 100 -4.11 13.07 -23.33
C GLU A 100 -3.13 14.09 -22.71
N ALA A 101 -2.23 13.59 -21.85
CA ALA A 101 -1.29 14.43 -21.14
C ALA A 101 -0.13 14.88 -22.05
N ILE A 102 0.18 16.17 -22.09
CA ILE A 102 1.27 16.76 -22.87
C ILE A 102 2.51 16.85 -21.98
N GLN A 103 3.64 16.29 -22.40
CA GLN A 103 4.89 16.37 -21.66
C GLN A 103 5.36 17.81 -21.45
N ALA A 104 5.81 18.11 -20.24
CA ALA A 104 6.48 19.36 -19.92
C ALA A 104 7.98 19.31 -20.35
N GLY A 105 8.57 20.47 -20.59
CA GLY A 105 9.99 20.56 -20.97
C GLY A 105 10.97 20.16 -19.86
N THR A 106 10.56 20.26 -18.60
CA THR A 106 11.40 20.01 -17.42
C THR A 106 10.61 19.30 -16.32
N GLY A 107 11.34 18.69 -15.41
CA GLY A 107 10.77 17.97 -14.28
C GLY A 107 10.54 16.48 -14.57
N PHE A 108 10.88 15.66 -13.59
CA PHE A 108 10.67 14.22 -13.64
C PHE A 108 10.62 13.61 -12.24
N VAL A 109 10.08 12.42 -12.15
CA VAL A 109 10.12 11.52 -10.97
C VAL A 109 10.46 10.12 -11.44
N HIS A 110 10.90 9.25 -10.52
CA HIS A 110 10.99 7.83 -10.80
C HIS A 110 9.79 7.11 -10.18
N LEU A 111 9.22 6.17 -10.91
CA LEU A 111 8.12 5.33 -10.44
C LEU A 111 8.69 4.03 -9.87
N LEU A 112 8.47 3.80 -8.57
CA LEU A 112 9.00 2.64 -7.86
C LEU A 112 7.86 1.77 -7.33
N PRO A 113 8.08 0.45 -7.22
CA PRO A 113 7.15 -0.42 -6.50
C PRO A 113 7.20 -0.11 -5.00
N PRO A 114 6.11 -0.32 -4.25
CA PRO A 114 6.15 -0.20 -2.81
C PRO A 114 6.97 -1.34 -2.21
N THR A 115 7.84 -1.00 -1.27
CA THR A 115 8.56 -1.94 -0.42
C THR A 115 8.36 -1.54 1.03
N PRO A 116 8.52 -2.43 2.02
CA PRO A 116 8.46 -2.05 3.42
C PRO A 116 9.42 -0.90 3.78
N GLU A 117 10.59 -0.83 3.12
CA GLU A 117 11.57 0.22 3.31
C GLU A 117 11.07 1.57 2.80
N SER A 118 10.61 1.62 1.55
CA SER A 118 10.06 2.84 0.94
C SER A 118 8.79 3.29 1.66
N TRP A 119 7.96 2.35 2.10
CA TRP A 119 6.78 2.63 2.91
C TRP A 119 7.15 3.25 4.25
N THR A 120 8.11 2.68 4.98
CA THR A 120 8.57 3.21 6.28
C THR A 120 9.02 4.66 6.20
N ILE A 121 9.65 5.08 5.09
CA ILE A 121 10.09 6.47 4.89
C ILE A 121 8.94 7.39 4.48
N SER A 122 7.93 6.88 3.79
CA SER A 122 6.87 7.67 3.14
C SER A 122 5.50 7.62 3.83
N LEU A 123 5.29 6.66 4.74
CA LEU A 123 4.00 6.50 5.43
C LEU A 123 3.65 7.72 6.30
N PRO A 124 2.36 8.01 6.51
CA PRO A 124 1.93 9.02 7.46
C PRO A 124 2.34 8.61 8.88
N HIS A 125 3.33 9.27 9.46
CA HIS A 125 3.81 8.97 10.81
C HIS A 125 2.76 9.34 11.85
N ARG A 126 2.12 8.34 12.44
CA ARG A 126 1.19 8.48 13.58
C ARG A 126 1.86 8.26 14.92
N THR A 127 3.01 7.57 14.89
CA THR A 127 3.85 7.25 16.04
C THR A 127 5.32 7.26 15.61
N GLN A 128 6.25 7.07 16.56
CA GLN A 128 7.61 6.67 16.23
C GLN A 128 7.57 5.34 15.47
N VAL A 129 8.32 5.23 14.39
CA VAL A 129 8.40 4.02 13.57
C VAL A 129 9.69 3.27 13.79
N VAL A 130 9.66 1.95 13.53
CA VAL A 130 10.86 1.12 13.46
C VAL A 130 11.43 1.28 12.04
N TYR A 131 12.61 1.89 11.93
CA TYR A 131 13.27 2.09 10.64
C TYR A 131 13.93 0.81 10.12
N THR A 132 14.25 0.79 8.83
CA THR A 132 14.78 -0.38 8.14
C THR A 132 15.98 -1.05 8.81
N PRO A 133 17.01 -0.32 9.32
CA PRO A 133 18.14 -0.98 9.99
C PRO A 133 17.70 -1.79 11.21
N ASP A 134 16.82 -1.20 12.05
CA ASP A 134 16.33 -1.85 13.26
C ASP A 134 15.39 -3.01 12.92
N ALA A 135 14.47 -2.82 11.97
CA ALA A 135 13.58 -3.88 11.52
C ALA A 135 14.37 -5.09 10.99
N SER A 136 15.38 -4.85 10.16
CA SER A 136 16.24 -5.89 9.61
C SER A 136 17.01 -6.64 10.70
N TYR A 137 17.57 -5.91 11.66
CA TYR A 137 18.29 -6.50 12.79
C TYR A 137 17.37 -7.35 13.67
N ILE A 138 16.16 -6.85 14.00
CA ILE A 138 15.18 -7.58 14.81
C ILE A 138 14.77 -8.87 14.11
N LEU A 139 14.38 -8.82 12.82
CA LEU A 139 13.97 -9.98 12.05
C LEU A 139 15.07 -11.02 11.93
N GLN A 140 16.32 -10.58 11.75
CA GLN A 140 17.49 -11.47 11.75
C GLN A 140 17.72 -12.13 13.11
N ARG A 141 17.64 -11.36 14.21
CA ARG A 141 17.84 -11.90 15.56
C ARG A 141 16.76 -12.89 15.97
N LEU A 142 15.52 -12.67 15.54
CA LEU A 142 14.42 -13.59 15.72
C LEU A 142 14.49 -14.80 14.78
N GLN A 143 15.44 -14.83 13.84
CA GLN A 143 15.59 -15.87 12.83
C GLN A 143 14.30 -16.13 12.05
N VAL A 144 13.59 -15.05 11.71
CA VAL A 144 12.31 -15.14 11.01
C VAL A 144 12.49 -15.81 9.64
N ARG A 145 11.59 -16.73 9.33
CA ARG A 145 11.59 -17.50 8.08
C ARG A 145 10.21 -17.47 7.43
N PRO A 146 10.12 -17.63 6.11
CA PRO A 146 8.85 -17.79 5.41
C PRO A 146 8.00 -18.94 6.02
N GLY A 147 6.71 -18.70 6.17
CA GLY A 147 5.77 -19.66 6.76
C GLY A 147 5.69 -19.65 8.29
N GLN A 148 6.43 -18.78 8.96
CA GLN A 148 6.33 -18.58 10.41
C GLN A 148 5.25 -17.60 10.80
N THR A 149 4.91 -17.58 12.10
CA THR A 149 4.03 -16.58 12.71
C THR A 149 4.87 -15.62 13.55
N ILE A 150 4.68 -14.32 13.33
CA ILE A 150 5.20 -13.24 14.17
C ILE A 150 4.06 -12.67 14.99
N ILE A 151 4.34 -12.37 16.26
CA ILE A 151 3.48 -11.60 17.14
C ILE A 151 4.16 -10.26 17.39
N GLU A 152 3.45 -9.18 17.11
CA GLU A 152 3.86 -7.79 17.32
C GLU A 152 2.91 -7.12 18.29
N ALA A 153 3.44 -6.42 19.31
CA ALA A 153 2.66 -5.60 20.23
C ALA A 153 3.12 -4.15 20.15
N GLY A 154 2.17 -3.24 19.91
CA GLY A 154 2.43 -1.84 19.59
C GLY A 154 2.68 -1.64 18.10
N ALA A 155 1.71 -2.01 17.27
CA ALA A 155 1.79 -1.90 15.80
C ALA A 155 2.05 -0.48 15.31
N GLY A 156 1.55 0.53 16.02
CA GLY A 156 1.79 1.94 15.75
C GLY A 156 1.39 2.36 14.34
N SER A 157 2.35 2.82 13.55
CA SER A 157 2.14 3.20 12.14
C SER A 157 2.29 2.04 11.15
N GLY A 158 2.51 0.81 11.62
CA GLY A 158 2.57 -0.37 10.78
C GLY A 158 3.87 -0.59 9.98
N SER A 159 4.93 0.18 10.26
CA SER A 159 6.21 0.03 9.59
C SER A 159 6.79 -1.38 9.78
N PHE A 160 6.94 -1.83 11.04
CA PHE A 160 7.46 -3.15 11.34
C PHE A 160 6.50 -4.26 10.93
N THR A 161 5.18 -4.01 10.96
CA THR A 161 4.15 -4.92 10.46
C THR A 161 4.37 -5.29 8.99
N HIS A 162 4.65 -4.30 8.12
CA HIS A 162 4.92 -4.54 6.69
C HIS A 162 6.24 -5.29 6.46
N ALA A 163 7.30 -4.95 7.22
CA ALA A 163 8.57 -5.67 7.15
C ALA A 163 8.41 -7.13 7.60
N SER A 164 7.64 -7.36 8.67
CA SER A 164 7.32 -8.70 9.18
C SER A 164 6.49 -9.50 8.18
N ALA A 165 5.51 -8.87 7.53
CA ALA A 165 4.69 -9.51 6.50
C ALA A 165 5.56 -10.07 5.37
N ARG A 166 6.48 -9.26 4.82
CA ARG A 166 7.42 -9.72 3.79
C ARG A 166 8.32 -10.84 4.28
N ALA A 167 8.80 -10.78 5.53
CA ALA A 167 9.71 -11.77 6.07
C ALA A 167 9.07 -13.16 6.27
N VAL A 168 7.78 -13.21 6.62
CA VAL A 168 7.06 -14.49 6.80
C VAL A 168 6.37 -14.99 5.54
N PHE A 169 6.26 -14.16 4.50
CA PHE A 169 5.58 -14.54 3.27
C PHE A 169 6.25 -15.73 2.59
N ASN A 170 5.46 -16.72 2.19
CA ASN A 170 5.93 -17.93 1.48
C ASN A 170 5.02 -18.31 0.31
N GLY A 171 4.41 -17.31 -0.31
CA GLY A 171 3.52 -17.43 -1.47
C GLY A 171 2.05 -17.47 -1.11
N TYR A 172 1.22 -17.26 -2.12
CA TYR A 172 -0.22 -17.32 -2.02
C TYR A 172 -0.73 -18.77 -2.07
N PRO A 173 -1.89 -19.07 -1.46
CA PRO A 173 -2.55 -20.35 -1.64
C PRO A 173 -2.85 -20.59 -3.12
N SER A 174 -2.28 -21.62 -3.73
CA SER A 174 -2.63 -21.96 -5.11
C SER A 174 -3.98 -22.63 -5.15
N GLN A 175 -4.89 -22.18 -6.01
CA GLN A 175 -6.19 -22.79 -6.24
C GLN A 175 -6.11 -24.12 -7.02
N ALA A 176 -4.96 -24.50 -7.54
CA ALA A 176 -4.84 -25.52 -8.57
C ALA A 176 -3.99 -26.74 -8.20
N SER A 177 -3.79 -27.08 -6.96
CA SER A 177 -3.16 -28.37 -6.66
C SER A 177 -4.19 -29.38 -6.15
N SER A 178 -4.83 -30.07 -7.10
CA SER A 178 -5.49 -31.37 -6.87
C SER A 178 -4.50 -32.49 -6.49
N GLU A 179 -3.23 -32.17 -6.38
CA GLU A 179 -2.20 -33.10 -5.89
C GLU A 179 -2.26 -33.16 -4.37
N PRO A 180 -2.43 -34.34 -3.78
CA PRO A 180 -2.32 -34.51 -2.34
C PRO A 180 -0.86 -34.29 -1.92
N SER A 181 -0.50 -33.03 -1.63
CA SER A 181 0.83 -32.78 -1.08
C SER A 181 0.93 -33.44 0.29
N LEU A 182 1.89 -34.34 0.45
CA LEU A 182 2.16 -35.12 1.68
C LEU A 182 2.44 -34.24 2.92
N LYS A 183 2.60 -32.92 2.74
CA LYS A 183 2.77 -31.95 3.84
C LYS A 183 1.90 -30.72 3.59
N LYS A 184 0.96 -30.46 4.49
CA LYS A 184 0.16 -29.24 4.50
C LYS A 184 1.10 -28.03 4.62
N ARG A 185 1.17 -27.19 3.58
CA ARG A 185 1.99 -25.98 3.57
C ARG A 185 1.49 -25.02 4.68
N ARG A 186 2.39 -24.57 5.52
CA ARG A 186 2.09 -23.55 6.52
C ARG A 186 2.33 -22.19 5.88
N TYR A 187 1.30 -21.34 5.85
CA TYR A 187 1.44 -19.96 5.40
C TYR A 187 1.94 -19.08 6.55
N GLY A 188 2.76 -18.09 6.20
CA GLY A 188 3.22 -17.09 7.15
C GLY A 188 2.04 -16.29 7.70
N ARG A 189 2.21 -15.72 8.90
CA ARG A 189 1.21 -14.87 9.53
C ARG A 189 1.87 -13.80 10.40
N VAL A 190 1.29 -12.61 10.43
CA VAL A 190 1.61 -11.54 11.39
C VAL A 190 0.38 -11.27 12.24
N CYS A 191 0.50 -11.46 13.55
CA CYS A 191 -0.52 -11.09 14.53
C CYS A 191 -0.06 -9.78 15.19
N SER A 192 -0.62 -8.67 14.76
CA SER A 192 -0.23 -7.33 15.19
C SER A 192 -1.27 -6.76 16.15
N PHE A 193 -0.83 -6.33 17.32
CA PHE A 193 -1.69 -5.80 18.38
C PHE A 193 -1.43 -4.32 18.56
N GLU A 194 -2.49 -3.52 18.66
CA GLU A 194 -2.43 -2.09 18.94
C GLU A 194 -3.42 -1.73 20.05
N TYR A 195 -2.91 -1.02 21.06
CA TYR A 195 -3.72 -0.58 22.19
C TYR A 195 -4.66 0.57 21.84
N HIS A 196 -4.21 1.50 20.99
CA HIS A 196 -4.98 2.69 20.65
C HIS A 196 -5.95 2.39 19.50
N GLU A 197 -7.24 2.33 19.80
CA GLU A 197 -8.30 1.92 18.85
C GLU A 197 -8.26 2.65 17.50
N PRO A 198 -8.20 4.01 17.43
CA PRO A 198 -8.15 4.70 16.14
C PRO A 198 -6.92 4.32 15.30
N ARG A 199 -5.77 4.01 15.92
CA ARG A 199 -4.59 3.52 15.18
C ARG A 199 -4.79 2.10 14.68
N ALA A 200 -5.41 1.24 15.50
CA ALA A 200 -5.72 -0.14 15.09
C ALA A 200 -6.65 -0.15 13.87
N ILE A 201 -7.72 0.66 13.89
CA ILE A 201 -8.67 0.80 12.77
C ILE A 201 -7.93 1.32 11.52
N GLY A 202 -7.17 2.41 11.64
CA GLY A 202 -6.43 2.97 10.51
C GLY A 202 -5.42 1.99 9.90
N LEU A 203 -4.74 1.19 10.73
CA LEU A 203 -3.82 0.17 10.26
C LEU A 203 -4.55 -1.03 9.61
N GLN A 204 -5.72 -1.42 10.12
CA GLN A 204 -6.56 -2.45 9.49
C GLN A 204 -6.97 -2.03 8.08
N ASP A 205 -7.38 -0.77 7.90
CA ASP A 205 -7.77 -0.23 6.59
C ASP A 205 -6.58 -0.17 5.62
N GLU A 206 -5.41 0.23 6.11
CA GLU A 206 -4.17 0.22 5.32
C GLU A 206 -3.76 -1.20 4.90
N VAL A 207 -3.74 -2.15 5.82
CA VAL A 207 -3.42 -3.56 5.56
C VAL A 207 -4.33 -4.12 4.47
N ARG A 208 -5.63 -3.81 4.55
CA ARG A 208 -6.62 -4.21 3.53
C ARG A 208 -6.38 -3.50 2.20
N ALA A 209 -6.14 -2.19 2.21
CA ALA A 209 -5.84 -1.43 0.99
C ALA A 209 -4.56 -1.92 0.30
N HIS A 210 -3.60 -2.40 1.08
CA HIS A 210 -2.33 -2.96 0.61
C HIS A 210 -2.42 -4.45 0.21
N GLY A 211 -3.59 -5.09 0.34
CA GLY A 211 -3.78 -6.51 0.03
C GLY A 211 -2.97 -7.45 0.92
N LEU A 212 -2.76 -7.09 2.18
CA LEU A 212 -2.01 -7.87 3.17
C LEU A 212 -2.92 -8.56 4.20
N ASP A 213 -4.24 -8.40 4.13
CA ASP A 213 -5.22 -8.88 5.10
C ASP A 213 -5.27 -10.41 5.25
N ASP A 214 -4.89 -11.17 4.24
CA ASP A 214 -4.71 -12.63 4.34
C ASP A 214 -3.48 -13.05 5.17
N LEU A 215 -2.50 -12.17 5.29
CA LEU A 215 -1.21 -12.43 5.94
C LEU A 215 -1.09 -11.73 7.30
N VAL A 216 -1.68 -10.54 7.43
CA VAL A 216 -1.58 -9.67 8.61
C VAL A 216 -2.94 -9.53 9.26
N ARG A 217 -3.01 -9.87 10.53
CA ARG A 217 -4.18 -9.61 11.38
C ARG A 217 -3.85 -8.54 12.39
N VAL A 218 -4.48 -7.38 12.27
CA VAL A 218 -4.39 -6.30 13.25
C VAL A 218 -5.53 -6.42 14.24
N THR A 219 -5.23 -6.38 15.55
CA THR A 219 -6.22 -6.50 16.62
C THR A 219 -6.06 -5.34 17.59
N HIS A 220 -7.15 -4.61 17.86
CA HIS A 220 -7.21 -3.66 18.97
C HIS A 220 -7.25 -4.43 20.27
N ARG A 221 -6.21 -4.31 21.12
CA ARG A 221 -6.14 -5.07 22.36
C ARG A 221 -5.11 -4.49 23.34
N ASP A 222 -5.45 -4.52 24.63
CA ASP A 222 -4.48 -4.36 25.71
C ASP A 222 -3.82 -5.71 26.01
N VAL A 223 -2.63 -5.90 25.47
CA VAL A 223 -1.90 -7.16 25.67
C VAL A 223 -1.33 -7.33 27.08
N TYR A 224 -1.24 -6.26 27.87
CA TYR A 224 -0.84 -6.34 29.28
C TYR A 224 -1.98 -6.90 30.14
N GLY A 225 -3.20 -6.42 29.92
CA GLY A 225 -4.37 -6.88 30.65
C GLY A 225 -4.95 -8.19 30.12
N ASP A 226 -5.07 -8.30 28.81
CA ASP A 226 -5.82 -9.37 28.14
C ASP A 226 -4.91 -10.47 27.53
N GLY A 227 -3.59 -10.28 27.51
CA GLY A 227 -2.63 -11.21 26.88
C GLY A 227 -2.76 -11.28 25.37
N PHE A 228 -2.07 -12.24 24.75
CA PHE A 228 -2.02 -12.44 23.28
C PHE A 228 -3.04 -13.45 22.75
N LEU A 229 -3.64 -14.27 23.63
CA LEU A 229 -4.57 -15.31 23.20
C LEU A 229 -5.89 -14.68 22.74
N LEU A 230 -6.27 -14.98 21.51
CA LEU A 230 -7.55 -14.60 20.93
C LEU A 230 -8.48 -15.80 21.06
N ASN A 231 -9.40 -15.74 22.03
CA ASN A 231 -10.48 -16.72 22.13
C ASN A 231 -11.50 -16.44 21.02
N GLU A 232 -12.00 -17.49 20.36
CA GLU A 232 -13.00 -17.37 19.28
C GLU A 232 -14.30 -16.71 19.76
N GLU A 233 -14.59 -16.78 21.05
CA GLU A 233 -15.77 -16.19 21.69
C GLU A 233 -15.58 -14.73 22.14
N ASP A 234 -14.37 -14.16 22.02
CA ASP A 234 -14.12 -12.79 22.45
C ASP A 234 -14.87 -11.82 21.51
N PRO A 235 -15.85 -11.04 22.02
CA PRO A 235 -16.62 -10.11 21.20
C PRO A 235 -15.77 -9.02 20.54
N LYS A 236 -14.58 -8.71 21.10
CA LYS A 236 -13.60 -7.78 20.52
C LYS A 236 -12.85 -8.40 19.32
N ASN A 237 -13.04 -9.69 19.06
CA ASN A 237 -12.36 -10.44 17.98
C ASN A 237 -13.17 -10.45 16.66
N LYS A 238 -14.38 -9.89 16.67
CA LYS A 238 -15.20 -9.79 15.46
C LYS A 238 -14.74 -8.59 14.65
N SER A 239 -14.13 -8.85 13.48
CA SER A 239 -13.94 -7.81 12.46
C SER A 239 -15.29 -7.15 12.18
N PRO A 240 -15.37 -5.82 12.07
CA PRO A 240 -16.58 -5.17 11.59
C PRO A 240 -16.92 -5.73 10.20
N LYS A 241 -18.18 -6.11 10.01
CA LYS A 241 -18.72 -6.63 8.74
C LYS A 241 -18.70 -5.56 7.66
#